data_03cd5f076fd522c6175e435715e6c7ad
#
_entry.id   03cd5f076fd522c6175e435715e6c7ad
#
_cell.length_a   1.000
_cell.length_b   1.000
_cell.length_c   1.000
_cell.angle_alpha   90.00
_cell.angle_beta   90.00
_cell.angle_gamma   90.00
#
_symmetry.space_group_name_H-M   'P 1'
#
loop_
_entity.id
_entity.type
_entity.pdbx_description
1 polymer ?
#
loop_
_entity_poly.entity_id
_entity_poly.type
_entity_poly.pdbx_seq_one_letter_code
_entity_poly.pdbx_strand_id
1 'polypeptide(L)' 'MAKLKVTLTRSVIGRPQTQRKTVQSLGLGKMNSSSVLPDNPAIRGQLHKVRHLVTVEEVDE' A
#
# COMPACT_ATOMS: atom_id res chain seq x y z
N MET A 1 -6.36 -1.50 -18.39
CA MET A 1 -7.04 -1.76 -17.13
C MET A 1 -6.43 -0.89 -16.03
N ALA A 2 -7.23 -0.43 -15.12
CA ALA A 2 -6.74 0.46 -14.07
C ALA A 2 -5.85 -0.29 -13.09
N LYS A 3 -4.80 0.39 -12.65
CA LYS A 3 -3.90 -0.10 -11.62
C LYS A 3 -3.74 0.97 -10.55
N LEU A 4 -3.29 0.56 -9.40
CA LEU A 4 -3.07 1.47 -8.29
C LEU A 4 -1.59 1.55 -7.98
N LYS A 5 -1.06 2.75 -7.97
CA LYS A 5 0.31 3.00 -7.53
C LYS A 5 0.26 3.38 -6.06
N VAL A 6 0.90 2.57 -5.24
CA VAL A 6 0.90 2.74 -3.79
C VAL A 6 2.30 3.12 -3.34
N THR A 7 2.42 4.21 -2.62
CA THR A 7 3.71 4.69 -2.11
C THR A 7 3.65 4.77 -0.59
N LEU A 8 4.64 4.18 0.07
CA LEU A 8 4.73 4.24 1.52
C LEU A 8 5.27 5.61 1.93
N THR A 9 4.43 6.41 2.55
CA THR A 9 4.79 7.79 2.93
C THR A 9 5.05 7.96 4.41
N ARG A 10 4.67 6.98 5.24
CA ARG A 10 4.90 7.04 6.68
C ARG A 10 5.55 5.76 7.17
N SER A 11 6.34 5.90 8.24
CA SER A 11 7.02 4.76 8.84
C SER A 11 6.03 3.80 9.48
N VAL A 12 6.31 2.50 9.36
CA VAL A 12 5.54 1.46 10.04
C VAL A 12 6.08 1.16 11.43
N ILE A 13 7.18 1.79 11.82
CA ILE A 13 7.77 1.62 13.15
C ILE A 13 6.78 2.15 14.18
N GLY A 14 6.48 1.33 15.20
CA GLY A 14 5.51 1.70 16.22
C GLY A 14 4.07 1.40 15.83
N ARG A 15 3.83 0.88 14.65
CA ARG A 15 2.48 0.48 14.22
C ARG A 15 2.19 -0.98 14.58
N PRO A 16 0.91 -1.37 14.69
CA PRO A 16 0.59 -2.77 14.95
C PRO A 16 1.20 -3.70 13.91
N GLN A 17 1.55 -4.90 14.34
CA GLN A 17 2.19 -5.86 13.48
C GLN A 17 1.32 -6.24 12.28
N THR A 18 0.00 -6.25 12.43
CA THR A 18 -0.91 -6.54 11.33
C THR A 18 -0.76 -5.53 10.20
N GLN A 19 -0.61 -4.24 10.53
CA GLN A 19 -0.39 -3.20 9.53
C GLN A 19 0.96 -3.36 8.84
N ARG A 20 2.00 -3.69 9.61
CA ARG A 20 3.33 -3.93 9.04
C ARG A 20 3.31 -5.09 8.06
N LYS A 21 2.63 -6.17 8.40
CA LYS A 21 2.49 -7.32 7.51
C LYS A 21 1.72 -6.97 6.24
N THR A 22 0.67 -6.17 6.37
CA THR A 22 -0.11 -5.73 5.22
C THR A 22 0.76 -4.91 4.27
N VAL A 23 1.54 -3.97 4.80
CA VAL A 23 2.45 -3.16 4.01
C VAL A 23 3.48 -4.04 3.31
N GLN A 24 4.03 -5.03 4.00
CA GLN A 24 5.00 -5.95 3.39
C GLN A 24 4.38 -6.77 2.26
N SER A 25 3.14 -7.22 2.45
CA SER A 25 2.47 -8.00 1.40
C SER A 25 2.14 -7.16 0.17
N LEU A 26 2.07 -5.84 0.33
CA LEU A 26 1.91 -4.92 -0.79
C LEU A 26 3.24 -4.62 -1.50
N GLY A 27 4.35 -5.14 -0.99
CA GLY A 27 5.67 -4.92 -1.57
C GLY A 27 6.35 -3.65 -1.10
N LEU A 28 5.85 -3.03 -0.04
CA LEU A 28 6.39 -1.76 0.46
C LEU A 28 7.26 -2.02 1.69
N GLY A 29 8.50 -2.35 1.47
CA GLY A 29 9.40 -2.70 2.56
C GLY A 29 10.13 -1.51 3.18
N LYS A 30 10.18 -0.38 2.50
CA LYS A 30 10.95 0.79 2.95
C LYS A 30 10.14 2.06 2.80
N MET A 31 10.52 3.09 3.56
CA MET A 31 9.95 4.42 3.40
C MET A 31 10.14 4.91 1.96
N ASN A 32 9.11 5.53 1.43
CA ASN A 32 9.09 6.06 0.06
C ASN A 32 9.17 4.97 -1.03
N SER A 33 9.02 3.69 -0.65
CA SER A 33 8.86 2.64 -1.63
C SER A 33 7.52 2.76 -2.33
N SER A 34 7.49 2.42 -3.61
CA SER A 34 6.23 2.42 -4.36
C SER A 34 6.07 1.10 -5.10
N SER A 35 4.82 0.74 -5.34
CA SER A 35 4.48 -0.49 -6.05
C SER A 35 3.22 -0.24 -6.86
N VAL A 36 3.16 -0.86 -8.04
CA VAL A 36 1.96 -0.79 -8.89
C VAL A 36 1.21 -2.11 -8.72
N LEU A 37 -0.04 -2.03 -8.30
CA LEU A 37 -0.85 -3.19 -7.99
C LEU A 37 -2.14 -3.16 -8.78
N PRO A 38 -2.71 -4.33 -9.12
CA PRO A 38 -3.98 -4.37 -9.81
C PRO A 38 -5.10 -3.81 -8.92
N ASP A 39 -6.04 -3.14 -9.55
CA ASP A 39 -7.21 -2.61 -8.85
C ASP A 39 -8.25 -3.71 -8.72
N ASN A 40 -8.30 -4.35 -7.56
CA ASN A 40 -9.29 -5.37 -7.27
C ASN A 40 -9.72 -5.28 -5.80
N PRO A 41 -10.84 -5.93 -5.43
CA PRO A 41 -11.37 -5.80 -4.07
C PRO A 41 -10.40 -6.26 -2.98
N ALA A 42 -9.57 -7.26 -3.24
CA ALA A 42 -8.61 -7.75 -2.25
C ALA A 42 -7.55 -6.69 -1.96
N ILE A 43 -7.01 -6.08 -3.02
CA ILE A 43 -6.00 -5.02 -2.88
C ILE A 43 -6.62 -3.79 -2.21
N ARG A 44 -7.82 -3.40 -2.62
CA ARG A 44 -8.50 -2.25 -2.02
C ARG A 44 -8.75 -2.47 -0.53
N GLY A 45 -9.10 -3.68 -0.12
CA GLY A 45 -9.28 -4.02 1.28
C GLY A 45 -8.00 -3.87 2.08
N GLN A 46 -6.87 -4.33 1.54
CA GLN A 46 -5.58 -4.16 2.20
C GLN A 46 -5.17 -2.69 2.28
N LEU A 47 -5.36 -1.94 1.22
CA LEU A 47 -5.03 -0.51 1.20
C LEU A 47 -5.88 0.27 2.21
N HIS A 48 -7.13 -0.11 2.38
CA HIS A 48 -7.99 0.54 3.35
C HIS A 48 -7.44 0.43 4.77
N LYS A 49 -6.83 -0.69 5.09
CA LYS A 49 -6.27 -0.92 6.43
C LYS A 49 -5.04 -0.05 6.71
N VAL A 50 -4.29 0.30 5.68
CA VAL A 50 -3.04 1.03 5.83
C VAL A 50 -3.03 2.37 5.09
N ARG A 51 -4.20 2.86 4.71
CA ARG A 51 -4.30 4.10 3.92
C ARG A 51 -3.67 5.30 4.61
N HIS A 52 -3.59 5.28 5.93
CA HIS A 52 -2.96 6.35 6.71
C HIS A 52 -1.44 6.30 6.65
N LEU A 53 -0.89 5.22 6.10
CA LEU A 53 0.56 5.04 5.98
C LEU A 53 1.04 5.19 4.54
N VAL A 54 0.13 5.14 3.58
CA VAL A 54 0.48 5.11 2.15
C VAL A 54 -0.34 6.15 1.39
N THR A 55 0.20 6.52 0.22
CA THR A 55 -0.52 7.32 -0.77
C THR A 55 -0.86 6.42 -1.95
N VAL A 56 -2.11 6.50 -2.40
CA VAL A 56 -2.60 5.68 -3.50
C VAL A 56 -2.95 6.57 -4.68
N GLU A 57 -2.44 6.24 -5.85
CA GLU A 57 -2.77 6.94 -7.09
C GLU A 57 -3.30 5.95 -8.10
N GLU A 58 -4.31 6.34 -8.85
CA GLU A 58 -4.77 5.54 -9.97
C GLU A 58 -3.84 5.73 -11.15
N VAL A 59 -3.43 4.61 -11.74
CA VAL A 59 -2.58 4.60 -12.92
C VAL A 59 -3.37 3.92 -14.03
N ASP A 60 -3.55 4.62 -15.11
CA ASP A 60 -4.26 4.08 -16.27
C ASP A 60 -3.23 3.65 -17.30
N GLU A 61 -3.10 2.36 -17.47
CA GLU A 61 -2.20 1.77 -18.47
C GLU A 61 -2.96 1.02 -19.52
#